data_cd39f47e28ad857f7547b929143d7e75
#
_entry.id   cd39f47e28ad857f7547b929143d7e75
#
_cell.length_a   1.000
_cell.length_b   1.000
_cell.length_c   1.000
_cell.angle_alpha   90.00
_cell.angle_beta   90.00
_cell.angle_gamma   90.00
#
_symmetry.space_group_name_H-M   'P 1'
#
loop_
_entity.id
_entity.type
_entity.pdbx_description
1 polymer ?
#
loop_
_entity_poly.entity_id
_entity_poly.type
_entity_poly.pdbx_seq_one_letter_code
_entity_poly.pdbx_strand_id
1 'polypeptide(L)'
;MEFILTKEQEAIIGADLTPQCVIACPGSGKTATAVRRLVEIRRRLGDGRGYIALFSYSNIAVETFRREYRALTRTMPGLSPRVLIETVDSFLTTYVLRPHAARTMGASRQPFLVQGAEPFLNGFKIFDGMYPHDITELRVKFKDNGSLECALHAPGKQSVPIEEWKAIQAIEKLGKAGSYTHELARYWAIRTLIENDRLYKAVCRRYPYILVDEAQDIGPLHGHLISILIQGGTSVSLIGDPNQGIYDFAGADGRFLRQYSMTSGIRTFPLSQNRRSVSSIIEVADRLAGTKTTPFREPADRKHGAFYLRYDETDLDALMTTFVAILEANKYAPHEAVVVCRGNSSIDKLAGGGSDVGRGATGYFARAAVLRDCSGDIATAFEHAVSAILRLLNSPPDVLRRDLLSTTAEGDTKTLRRILWGFLRSPAAGIPDSKLAARSKWHPTLKKRVRIFLASIEAKTSYLRSANWANNVTVTGLSDAPLWQDDLGRKDSSAIRVDTVHKVKGEGIPVVLYLAQTSDINKLLQGATSEEGRIGYVAVTRARDLLLLGVPKTAKKPVLNGIEARGFKLWTA
;
A
#
# COMPACT_ATOMS: atom_id res chain seq x y z
N MET A 1 -8.57 -23.77 -17.91
CA MET A 1 -7.23 -23.96 -18.51
C MET A 1 -6.31 -24.50 -17.44
N GLU A 2 -5.69 -25.64 -17.69
CA GLU A 2 -4.70 -26.24 -16.80
C GLU A 2 -3.46 -25.32 -16.74
N PHE A 3 -2.93 -25.04 -15.55
CA PHE A 3 -1.80 -24.16 -15.38
C PHE A 3 -0.52 -24.90 -15.78
N ILE A 4 0.00 -24.60 -16.97
CA ILE A 4 1.22 -25.20 -17.49
C ILE A 4 2.43 -24.57 -16.78
N LEU A 5 3.19 -25.41 -16.05
CA LEU A 5 4.42 -25.02 -15.39
C LEU A 5 5.55 -24.79 -16.40
N THR A 6 6.46 -23.87 -16.07
CA THR A 6 7.73 -23.74 -16.78
C THR A 6 8.77 -24.68 -16.17
N LYS A 7 9.84 -24.97 -16.92
CA LYS A 7 10.98 -25.73 -16.38
C LYS A 7 11.58 -25.10 -15.11
N GLU A 8 11.63 -23.76 -15.05
CA GLU A 8 12.08 -23.03 -13.87
C GLU A 8 11.13 -23.27 -12.69
N GLN A 9 9.83 -23.20 -12.89
CA GLN A 9 8.82 -23.46 -11.85
C GLN A 9 8.89 -24.92 -11.37
N GLU A 10 9.01 -25.88 -12.29
CA GLU A 10 9.19 -27.30 -11.94
C GLU A 10 10.44 -27.54 -11.11
N ALA A 11 11.55 -26.91 -11.49
CA ALA A 11 12.82 -27.02 -10.76
C ALA A 11 12.70 -26.46 -9.33
N ILE A 12 12.00 -25.33 -9.13
CA ILE A 12 11.75 -24.74 -7.82
C ILE A 12 10.83 -25.65 -6.98
N ILE A 13 9.73 -26.09 -7.56
CA ILE A 13 8.74 -26.93 -6.87
C ILE A 13 9.36 -28.27 -6.48
N GLY A 14 10.10 -28.90 -7.39
CA GLY A 14 10.72 -30.20 -7.21
C GLY A 14 12.05 -30.21 -6.45
N ALA A 15 12.64 -29.06 -6.14
CA ALA A 15 13.93 -28.97 -5.46
C ALA A 15 13.92 -29.61 -4.06
N ASP A 16 15.09 -29.89 -3.53
CA ASP A 16 15.28 -30.49 -2.19
C ASP A 16 14.68 -29.59 -1.09
N LEU A 17 14.47 -30.17 0.10
CA LEU A 17 13.95 -29.45 1.27
C LEU A 17 15.02 -28.60 1.97
N THR A 18 15.87 -27.96 1.18
CA THR A 18 16.91 -27.03 1.64
C THR A 18 16.48 -25.58 1.44
N PRO A 19 17.11 -24.61 2.11
CA PRO A 19 16.85 -23.20 1.89
C PRO A 19 17.06 -22.79 0.43
N GLN A 20 16.14 -21.97 -0.09
CA GLN A 20 16.16 -21.51 -1.49
C GLN A 20 15.99 -19.99 -1.55
N CYS A 21 16.57 -19.40 -2.57
CA CYS A 21 16.30 -18.02 -2.97
C CYS A 21 15.79 -18.00 -4.41
N VAL A 22 14.58 -17.49 -4.62
CA VAL A 22 13.98 -17.37 -5.95
C VAL A 22 13.98 -15.91 -6.36
N ILE A 23 14.81 -15.59 -7.35
CA ILE A 23 14.88 -14.25 -7.96
C ILE A 23 13.92 -14.24 -9.14
N ALA A 24 12.85 -13.49 -8.99
CA ALA A 24 11.71 -13.53 -9.91
C ALA A 24 11.56 -12.20 -10.66
N CYS A 25 11.19 -12.27 -11.93
CA CYS A 25 10.74 -11.11 -12.67
C CYS A 25 9.26 -10.78 -12.38
N PRO A 26 8.79 -9.57 -12.70
CA PRO A 26 7.37 -9.23 -12.64
C PRO A 26 6.53 -10.19 -13.48
N GLY A 27 5.39 -10.62 -12.96
CA GLY A 27 4.47 -11.48 -13.72
C GLY A 27 4.94 -12.91 -13.99
N SER A 28 5.99 -13.39 -13.32
CA SER A 28 6.54 -14.74 -13.50
C SER A 28 5.74 -15.86 -12.83
N GLY A 29 4.65 -15.53 -12.13
CA GLY A 29 3.84 -16.52 -11.43
C GLY A 29 4.40 -16.92 -10.06
N LYS A 30 5.09 -16.00 -9.36
CA LYS A 30 5.61 -16.18 -7.99
C LYS A 30 4.61 -16.87 -7.07
N THR A 31 3.42 -16.30 -6.94
CA THR A 31 2.34 -16.81 -6.08
C THR A 31 1.99 -18.25 -6.38
N ALA A 32 1.75 -18.58 -7.65
CA ALA A 32 1.42 -19.93 -8.07
C ALA A 32 2.55 -20.94 -7.82
N THR A 33 3.79 -20.50 -7.98
CA THR A 33 4.99 -21.32 -7.69
C THR A 33 5.15 -21.54 -6.18
N ALA A 34 4.99 -20.50 -5.36
CA ALA A 34 5.08 -20.57 -3.91
C ALA A 34 4.05 -21.56 -3.32
N VAL A 35 2.78 -21.46 -3.77
CA VAL A 35 1.72 -22.36 -3.27
C VAL A 35 2.00 -23.82 -3.67
N ARG A 36 2.42 -24.07 -4.90
CA ARG A 36 2.76 -25.45 -5.35
C ARG A 36 3.98 -25.99 -4.61
N ARG A 37 4.98 -25.15 -4.37
CA ARG A 37 6.13 -25.52 -3.54
C ARG A 37 5.70 -25.86 -2.12
N LEU A 38 4.80 -25.06 -1.52
CA LEU A 38 4.23 -25.32 -0.19
C LEU A 38 3.54 -26.70 -0.12
N VAL A 39 2.71 -27.02 -1.13
CA VAL A 39 2.05 -28.32 -1.25
C VAL A 39 3.08 -29.46 -1.38
N GLU A 40 4.09 -29.30 -2.21
CA GLU A 40 5.13 -30.31 -2.42
C GLU A 40 5.96 -30.54 -1.16
N ILE A 41 6.35 -29.50 -0.43
CA ILE A 41 7.03 -29.64 0.86
C ILE A 41 6.13 -30.43 1.82
N ARG A 42 4.83 -30.08 1.90
CA ARG A 42 3.89 -30.78 2.80
C ARG A 42 3.75 -32.26 2.43
N ARG A 43 3.65 -32.56 1.13
CA ARG A 43 3.58 -33.93 0.63
C ARG A 43 4.82 -34.77 1.04
N ARG A 44 6.02 -34.19 0.91
CA ARG A 44 7.28 -34.86 1.26
C ARG A 44 7.46 -35.06 2.77
N LEU A 45 6.93 -34.15 3.58
CA LEU A 45 7.00 -34.27 5.04
C LEU A 45 5.99 -35.28 5.61
N GLY A 46 5.01 -35.72 4.82
CA GLY A 46 3.99 -36.68 5.26
C GLY A 46 3.35 -36.29 6.60
N ASP A 47 3.28 -37.20 7.55
CA ASP A 47 2.68 -37.00 8.88
C ASP A 47 3.61 -36.33 9.90
N GLY A 48 4.74 -35.80 9.46
CA GLY A 48 5.66 -35.07 10.32
C GLY A 48 4.96 -33.97 11.14
N ARG A 49 5.32 -33.82 12.42
CA ARG A 49 4.63 -32.97 13.41
C ARG A 49 4.80 -31.45 13.17
N GLY A 50 5.77 -31.04 12.35
CA GLY A 50 6.01 -29.62 12.07
C GLY A 50 4.97 -29.01 11.13
N TYR A 51 4.76 -27.70 11.28
CA TYR A 51 4.01 -26.87 10.34
C TYR A 51 4.93 -26.31 9.27
N ILE A 52 4.41 -26.13 8.08
CA ILE A 52 5.06 -25.31 7.04
C ILE A 52 4.39 -23.96 7.07
N ALA A 53 5.17 -22.89 7.11
CA ALA A 53 4.63 -21.54 7.03
C ALA A 53 4.90 -20.91 5.65
N LEU A 54 3.90 -20.20 5.11
CA LEU A 54 4.04 -19.30 3.98
C LEU A 54 3.67 -17.89 4.46
N PHE A 55 4.66 -17.00 4.45
CA PHE A 55 4.50 -15.63 4.88
C PHE A 55 4.47 -14.67 3.70
N SER A 56 3.66 -13.62 3.82
CA SER A 56 3.63 -12.49 2.91
C SER A 56 3.53 -11.17 3.69
N TYR A 57 3.58 -10.04 2.98
CA TYR A 57 3.50 -8.71 3.56
C TYR A 57 2.12 -8.05 3.43
N SER A 58 1.17 -8.69 2.74
CA SER A 58 -0.18 -8.14 2.58
C SER A 58 -1.28 -9.17 2.86
N ASN A 59 -2.39 -8.72 3.45
CA ASN A 59 -3.55 -9.57 3.71
C ASN A 59 -4.19 -10.08 2.40
N ILE A 60 -4.16 -9.27 1.34
CA ILE A 60 -4.69 -9.65 0.01
C ILE A 60 -3.89 -10.83 -0.56
N ALA A 61 -2.56 -10.81 -0.43
CA ALA A 61 -1.72 -11.91 -0.85
C ALA A 61 -2.00 -13.17 -0.03
N VAL A 62 -2.13 -13.06 1.30
CA VAL A 62 -2.47 -14.16 2.19
C VAL A 62 -3.80 -14.83 1.78
N GLU A 63 -4.85 -14.04 1.53
CA GLU A 63 -6.14 -14.58 1.09
C GLU A 63 -6.04 -15.27 -0.28
N THR A 64 -5.25 -14.71 -1.19
CA THR A 64 -4.97 -15.34 -2.50
C THR A 64 -4.26 -16.67 -2.32
N PHE A 65 -3.22 -16.73 -1.48
CA PHE A 65 -2.50 -17.97 -1.17
C PHE A 65 -3.42 -19.02 -0.54
N ARG A 66 -4.24 -18.63 0.41
CA ARG A 66 -5.21 -19.54 1.06
C ARG A 66 -6.21 -20.11 0.06
N ARG A 67 -6.72 -19.28 -0.84
CA ARG A 67 -7.65 -19.70 -1.90
C ARG A 67 -7.00 -20.69 -2.86
N GLU A 68 -5.80 -20.38 -3.36
CA GLU A 68 -5.05 -21.24 -4.28
C GLU A 68 -4.63 -22.55 -3.60
N TYR A 69 -4.16 -22.49 -2.36
CA TYR A 69 -3.81 -23.68 -1.59
C TYR A 69 -5.02 -24.62 -1.43
N ARG A 70 -6.17 -24.10 -1.01
CA ARG A 70 -7.40 -24.87 -0.89
C ARG A 70 -7.83 -25.49 -2.22
N ALA A 71 -7.72 -24.74 -3.31
CA ALA A 71 -8.09 -25.23 -4.65
C ALA A 71 -7.19 -26.42 -5.07
N LEU A 72 -5.88 -26.31 -4.86
CA LEU A 72 -4.92 -27.37 -5.20
C LEU A 72 -5.07 -28.62 -4.31
N THR A 73 -5.36 -28.45 -3.02
CA THR A 73 -5.41 -29.56 -2.07
C THR A 73 -6.78 -30.26 -1.99
N ARG A 74 -7.82 -29.66 -2.59
CA ARG A 74 -9.18 -30.24 -2.61
C ARG A 74 -9.21 -31.68 -3.17
N THR A 75 -8.34 -31.97 -4.12
CA THR A 75 -8.26 -33.27 -4.81
C THR A 75 -7.14 -34.17 -4.24
N MET A 76 -6.53 -33.80 -3.11
CA MET A 76 -5.44 -34.50 -2.46
C MET A 76 -5.85 -35.04 -1.08
N PRO A 77 -6.67 -36.10 -1.01
CA PRO A 77 -7.06 -36.69 0.26
C PRO A 77 -5.81 -37.21 1.01
N GLY A 78 -5.79 -37.01 2.32
CA GLY A 78 -4.66 -37.43 3.17
C GLY A 78 -3.50 -36.45 3.29
N LEU A 79 -3.53 -35.30 2.61
CA LEU A 79 -2.53 -34.26 2.85
C LEU A 79 -2.74 -33.64 4.24
N SER A 80 -1.68 -33.66 5.06
CA SER A 80 -1.75 -33.10 6.42
C SER A 80 -2.12 -31.61 6.41
N PRO A 81 -3.06 -31.14 7.28
CA PRO A 81 -3.50 -29.74 7.34
C PRO A 81 -2.50 -28.80 8.03
N ARG A 82 -1.29 -29.30 8.38
CA ARG A 82 -0.28 -28.53 9.12
C ARG A 82 0.45 -27.51 8.24
N VAL A 83 -0.31 -26.55 7.77
CA VAL A 83 0.16 -25.41 6.98
C VAL A 83 -0.35 -24.12 7.60
N LEU A 84 0.53 -23.14 7.73
CA LEU A 84 0.19 -21.78 8.18
C LEU A 84 0.44 -20.81 7.03
N ILE A 85 -0.59 -20.07 6.63
CA ILE A 85 -0.50 -19.01 5.61
C ILE A 85 -0.95 -17.70 6.28
N GLU A 86 -0.01 -16.80 6.56
CA GLU A 86 -0.23 -15.58 7.32
C GLU A 86 0.65 -14.43 6.83
N THR A 87 0.40 -13.21 7.34
CA THR A 87 1.42 -12.15 7.23
C THR A 87 2.51 -12.37 8.28
N VAL A 88 3.74 -11.91 7.99
CA VAL A 88 4.86 -11.99 8.96
C VAL A 88 4.47 -11.33 10.28
N ASP A 89 3.89 -10.13 10.23
CA ASP A 89 3.50 -9.37 11.43
C ASP A 89 2.37 -10.05 12.22
N SER A 90 1.41 -10.69 11.53
CA SER A 90 0.36 -11.49 12.17
C SER A 90 0.95 -12.69 12.91
N PHE A 91 1.88 -13.40 12.29
CA PHE A 91 2.60 -14.49 12.94
C PHE A 91 3.33 -14.03 14.19
N LEU A 92 4.13 -12.96 14.10
CA LEU A 92 4.90 -12.43 15.22
C LEU A 92 4.02 -11.98 16.38
N THR A 93 2.95 -11.28 16.08
CA THR A 93 2.06 -10.76 17.14
C THR A 93 1.22 -11.85 17.78
N THR A 94 0.70 -12.78 16.99
CA THR A 94 -0.25 -13.80 17.48
C THR A 94 0.45 -14.96 18.19
N TYR A 95 1.57 -15.44 17.66
CA TYR A 95 2.20 -16.66 18.17
C TYR A 95 3.43 -16.41 19.05
N VAL A 96 4.05 -15.23 18.96
CA VAL A 96 5.27 -14.91 19.71
C VAL A 96 5.00 -13.82 20.76
N LEU A 97 4.55 -12.62 20.34
CA LEU A 97 4.47 -11.47 21.22
C LEU A 97 3.32 -11.59 22.25
N ARG A 98 2.08 -11.69 21.78
CA ARG A 98 0.89 -11.62 22.66
C ARG A 98 0.88 -12.68 23.77
N PRO A 99 1.22 -13.96 23.51
CA PRO A 99 1.23 -14.98 24.56
C PRO A 99 2.30 -14.75 25.63
N HIS A 100 3.35 -13.98 25.34
CA HIS A 100 4.51 -13.79 26.20
C HIS A 100 4.73 -12.36 26.67
N ALA A 101 3.84 -11.43 26.32
CA ALA A 101 4.00 -10.00 26.56
C ALA A 101 4.09 -9.64 28.05
N ALA A 102 3.35 -10.30 28.93
CA ALA A 102 3.45 -10.08 30.37
C ALA A 102 4.88 -10.31 30.87
N ARG A 103 5.57 -11.31 30.32
CA ARG A 103 6.95 -11.64 30.70
C ARG A 103 7.96 -10.69 30.04
N THR A 104 7.88 -10.48 28.73
CA THR A 104 8.91 -9.77 27.97
C THR A 104 8.75 -8.25 28.05
N MET A 105 7.51 -7.75 27.95
CA MET A 105 7.21 -6.32 28.02
C MET A 105 6.93 -5.83 29.44
N GLY A 106 6.71 -6.74 30.40
CA GLY A 106 6.18 -6.38 31.72
C GLY A 106 4.75 -5.85 31.67
N ALA A 107 3.98 -6.20 30.62
CA ALA A 107 2.64 -5.69 30.42
C ALA A 107 1.66 -6.24 31.46
N SER A 108 0.94 -5.35 32.15
CA SER A 108 -0.08 -5.70 33.15
C SER A 108 -1.44 -6.05 32.56
N ARG A 109 -1.61 -5.83 31.24
CA ARG A 109 -2.85 -6.11 30.50
C ARG A 109 -2.53 -6.73 29.14
N GLN A 110 -3.57 -7.23 28.46
CA GLN A 110 -3.41 -7.78 27.12
C GLN A 110 -2.82 -6.72 26.17
N PRO A 111 -1.74 -7.04 25.48
CA PRO A 111 -1.05 -6.08 24.63
C PRO A 111 -1.86 -5.74 23.37
N PHE A 112 -1.82 -4.46 22.98
CA PHE A 112 -2.54 -3.95 21.84
C PHE A 112 -1.68 -3.05 20.95
N LEU A 113 -2.01 -3.06 19.65
CA LEU A 113 -1.36 -2.24 18.65
C LEU A 113 -1.87 -0.80 18.74
N VAL A 114 -0.93 0.16 18.74
CA VAL A 114 -1.22 1.58 18.58
C VAL A 114 -0.87 2.04 17.17
N GLN A 115 -1.70 2.91 16.62
CA GLN A 115 -1.52 3.44 15.26
C GLN A 115 -0.84 4.81 15.25
N GLY A 116 -0.66 5.43 16.43
CA GLY A 116 0.05 6.70 16.61
C GLY A 116 -0.85 7.93 16.76
N ALA A 117 -2.19 7.74 16.78
CA ALA A 117 -3.14 8.83 16.99
C ALA A 117 -3.80 8.81 18.36
N GLU A 118 -3.49 7.81 19.14
CA GLU A 118 -4.09 7.64 20.46
C GLU A 118 -3.60 8.74 21.40
N PRO A 119 -4.51 9.53 22.03
CA PRO A 119 -4.14 10.68 22.87
C PRO A 119 -3.18 10.33 24.01
N PHE A 120 -3.26 9.12 24.55
CA PHE A 120 -2.37 8.67 25.63
C PHE A 120 -0.90 8.58 25.18
N LEU A 121 -0.60 8.46 23.87
CA LEU A 121 0.76 8.44 23.34
C LEU A 121 1.52 9.75 23.56
N ASN A 122 0.82 10.86 23.84
CA ASN A 122 1.45 12.11 24.24
C ASN A 122 2.34 11.96 25.48
N GLY A 123 2.08 10.96 26.33
CA GLY A 123 2.92 10.59 27.47
C GLY A 123 4.17 9.80 27.13
N PHE A 124 4.39 9.44 25.87
CA PHE A 124 5.46 8.56 25.39
C PHE A 124 6.33 9.23 24.32
N LYS A 125 6.57 10.53 24.47
CA LYS A 125 7.47 11.28 23.58
C LYS A 125 8.92 10.90 23.81
N ILE A 126 9.70 10.92 22.72
CA ILE A 126 11.16 10.75 22.74
C ILE A 126 11.79 12.09 22.42
N PHE A 127 12.80 12.48 23.19
CA PHE A 127 13.49 13.78 22.98
C PHE A 127 14.83 13.56 22.29
N ASP A 128 15.06 14.25 21.17
CA ASP A 128 16.36 14.28 20.48
C ASP A 128 17.39 15.20 21.18
N GLY A 129 17.00 15.80 22.29
CA GLY A 129 17.71 16.80 23.07
C GLY A 129 16.97 18.13 23.09
N MET A 130 16.27 18.51 22.05
CA MET A 130 15.56 19.79 21.94
C MET A 130 14.07 19.63 21.67
N TYR A 131 13.69 18.69 20.80
CA TYR A 131 12.32 18.53 20.33
C TYR A 131 11.70 17.20 20.76
N PRO A 132 10.39 17.19 21.09
CA PRO A 132 9.64 15.97 21.35
C PRO A 132 9.22 15.32 20.04
N HIS A 133 9.51 14.03 19.91
CA HIS A 133 9.10 13.17 18.79
C HIS A 133 8.09 12.12 19.21
N ASP A 134 7.24 11.72 18.30
CA ASP A 134 6.30 10.63 18.53
C ASP A 134 7.05 9.28 18.56
N ILE A 135 6.64 8.40 19.48
CA ILE A 135 7.24 7.05 19.55
C ILE A 135 6.99 6.24 18.27
N THR A 136 6.01 6.62 17.47
CA THR A 136 5.73 6.03 16.15
C THR A 136 6.77 6.38 15.09
N GLU A 137 7.57 7.42 15.32
CA GLU A 137 8.69 7.80 14.47
C GLU A 137 9.94 6.96 14.75
N LEU A 138 9.99 6.25 15.88
CA LEU A 138 11.13 5.44 16.27
C LEU A 138 11.31 4.26 15.29
N ARG A 139 12.54 4.13 14.79
CA ARG A 139 13.03 2.99 14.02
C ARG A 139 14.18 2.35 14.78
N VAL A 140 14.17 1.04 14.83
CA VAL A 140 15.20 0.27 15.53
C VAL A 140 15.77 -0.82 14.62
N LYS A 141 17.06 -1.09 14.76
CA LYS A 141 17.77 -2.13 14.03
C LYS A 141 18.74 -2.82 14.98
N PHE A 142 18.76 -4.14 14.98
CA PHE A 142 19.79 -4.89 15.70
C PHE A 142 21.11 -4.84 14.93
N LYS A 143 22.20 -4.56 15.65
CA LYS A 143 23.57 -4.72 15.16
C LYS A 143 24.05 -6.15 15.39
N ASP A 144 25.15 -6.52 14.74
CA ASP A 144 25.72 -7.87 14.86
C ASP A 144 26.16 -8.23 16.29
N ASN A 145 26.51 -7.22 17.09
CA ASN A 145 26.86 -7.37 18.50
C ASN A 145 25.65 -7.41 19.46
N GLY A 146 24.41 -7.38 18.93
CA GLY A 146 23.16 -7.41 19.70
C GLY A 146 22.71 -6.05 20.25
N SER A 147 23.50 -4.97 20.12
CA SER A 147 23.05 -3.61 20.46
C SER A 147 22.09 -3.06 19.41
N LEU A 148 21.37 -1.99 19.75
CA LEU A 148 20.44 -1.35 18.83
C LEU A 148 21.05 -0.12 18.17
N GLU A 149 20.78 0.04 16.91
CA GLU A 149 20.85 1.29 16.18
C GLU A 149 19.45 1.89 16.15
N CYS A 150 19.31 3.10 16.69
CA CYS A 150 18.03 3.76 16.87
C CYS A 150 18.00 5.10 16.15
N ALA A 151 16.90 5.40 15.48
CA ALA A 151 16.70 6.69 14.82
C ALA A 151 15.23 7.10 14.84
N LEU A 152 14.99 8.40 14.78
CA LEU A 152 13.67 9.00 14.63
C LEU A 152 13.46 9.36 13.17
N HIS A 153 12.39 8.87 12.57
CA HIS A 153 12.07 9.08 11.17
C HIS A 153 10.67 9.65 11.01
N ALA A 154 10.61 10.97 10.82
CA ALA A 154 9.37 11.65 10.48
C ALA A 154 9.20 11.74 8.95
N PRO A 155 7.99 11.61 8.40
CA PRO A 155 7.74 11.72 6.96
C PRO A 155 8.27 13.04 6.38
N GLY A 156 9.07 12.93 5.31
CA GLY A 156 9.64 14.09 4.61
C GLY A 156 10.81 14.79 5.32
N LYS A 157 11.30 14.24 6.43
CA LYS A 157 12.46 14.75 7.15
C LYS A 157 13.63 13.77 7.11
N GLN A 158 14.84 14.27 7.30
CA GLN A 158 16.00 13.41 7.51
C GLN A 158 15.85 12.63 8.82
N SER A 159 16.33 11.41 8.81
CA SER A 159 16.36 10.55 9.98
C SER A 159 17.36 11.10 11.01
N VAL A 160 16.95 11.22 12.27
CA VAL A 160 17.76 11.73 13.35
C VAL A 160 18.21 10.55 14.23
N PRO A 161 19.51 10.26 14.33
CA PRO A 161 20.01 9.24 15.23
C PRO A 161 19.65 9.56 16.68
N ILE A 162 19.33 8.54 17.47
CA ILE A 162 19.04 8.68 18.90
C ILE A 162 19.85 7.67 19.70
N GLU A 163 20.24 8.06 20.92
CA GLU A 163 20.97 7.19 21.84
C GLU A 163 20.12 5.96 22.22
N GLU A 164 20.75 4.79 22.18
CA GLU A 164 20.10 3.50 22.43
C GLU A 164 19.32 3.49 23.75
N TRP A 165 19.91 4.01 24.83
CA TRP A 165 19.26 3.99 26.15
C TRP A 165 17.98 4.83 26.20
N LYS A 166 17.92 5.98 25.47
CA LYS A 166 16.69 6.80 25.39
C LYS A 166 15.57 6.04 24.64
N ALA A 167 15.94 5.39 23.55
CA ALA A 167 15.02 4.57 22.78
C ALA A 167 14.48 3.40 23.63
N ILE A 168 15.36 2.66 24.31
CA ILE A 168 14.99 1.54 25.18
C ILE A 168 14.06 2.00 26.30
N GLN A 169 14.36 3.11 26.97
CA GLN A 169 13.52 3.66 28.03
C GLN A 169 12.09 3.95 27.52
N ALA A 170 11.95 4.56 26.34
CA ALA A 170 10.65 4.86 25.75
C ALA A 170 9.91 3.57 25.34
N ILE A 171 10.61 2.61 24.74
CA ILE A 171 10.08 1.31 24.35
C ILE A 171 9.55 0.55 25.56
N GLU A 172 10.33 0.47 26.64
CA GLU A 172 9.94 -0.24 27.86
C GLU A 172 8.77 0.43 28.57
N LYS A 173 8.76 1.77 28.63
CA LYS A 173 7.66 2.54 29.21
C LYS A 173 6.36 2.24 28.46
N LEU A 174 6.38 2.25 27.11
CA LEU A 174 5.22 1.92 26.29
C LEU A 174 4.82 0.45 26.46
N GLY A 175 5.81 -0.46 26.48
CA GLY A 175 5.59 -1.90 26.67
C GLY A 175 4.90 -2.23 27.98
N LYS A 176 5.34 -1.63 29.11
CA LYS A 176 4.69 -1.78 30.43
C LYS A 176 3.22 -1.31 30.41
N ALA A 177 2.90 -0.31 29.61
CA ALA A 177 1.51 0.11 29.39
C ALA A 177 0.69 -0.88 28.52
N GLY A 178 1.30 -1.97 28.05
CA GLY A 178 0.68 -2.98 27.19
C GLY A 178 0.49 -2.50 25.75
N SER A 179 1.26 -1.52 25.30
CA SER A 179 1.08 -0.93 23.97
C SER A 179 2.33 -1.12 23.10
N TYR A 180 2.14 -1.26 21.79
CA TYR A 180 3.24 -1.36 20.83
C TYR A 180 2.83 -0.82 19.44
N THR A 181 3.77 -0.22 18.73
CA THR A 181 3.63 0.13 17.31
C THR A 181 3.94 -1.08 16.43
N HIS A 182 3.67 -1.02 15.12
CA HIS A 182 4.10 -2.09 14.20
C HIS A 182 5.60 -2.37 14.27
N GLU A 183 6.43 -1.34 14.34
CA GLU A 183 7.89 -1.48 14.48
C GLU A 183 8.24 -2.17 15.80
N LEU A 184 7.66 -1.72 16.89
CA LEU A 184 7.93 -2.26 18.22
C LEU A 184 7.33 -3.66 18.43
N ALA A 185 6.29 -4.05 17.70
CA ALA A 185 5.82 -5.44 17.69
C ALA A 185 6.91 -6.40 17.23
N ARG A 186 7.63 -6.04 16.17
CA ARG A 186 8.74 -6.82 15.63
C ARG A 186 9.91 -6.87 16.61
N TYR A 187 10.28 -5.72 17.17
CA TYR A 187 11.31 -5.64 18.21
C TYR A 187 10.98 -6.55 19.41
N TRP A 188 9.79 -6.42 19.96
CA TRP A 188 9.37 -7.22 21.11
C TRP A 188 9.27 -8.71 20.82
N ALA A 189 8.84 -9.09 19.62
CA ALA A 189 8.81 -10.49 19.20
C ALA A 189 10.21 -11.08 19.11
N ILE A 190 11.17 -10.35 18.54
CA ILE A 190 12.58 -10.76 18.46
C ILE A 190 13.15 -10.90 19.87
N ARG A 191 12.96 -9.89 20.72
CA ARG A 191 13.41 -9.91 22.11
C ARG A 191 12.81 -11.09 22.89
N THR A 192 11.53 -11.40 22.66
CA THR A 192 10.86 -12.56 23.28
C THR A 192 11.53 -13.88 22.90
N LEU A 193 11.94 -14.04 21.65
CA LEU A 193 12.67 -15.24 21.21
C LEU A 193 14.08 -15.32 21.80
N ILE A 194 14.81 -14.20 21.81
CA ILE A 194 16.19 -14.13 22.36
C ILE A 194 16.20 -14.41 23.87
N GLU A 195 15.27 -13.84 24.64
CA GLU A 195 15.19 -13.99 26.09
C GLU A 195 14.59 -15.33 26.55
N ASN A 196 14.00 -16.11 25.61
CA ASN A 196 13.33 -17.37 25.94
C ASN A 196 13.78 -18.51 25.03
N ASP A 197 14.90 -19.13 25.38
CA ASP A 197 15.49 -20.24 24.62
C ASP A 197 14.52 -21.42 24.40
N ARG A 198 13.65 -21.73 25.39
CA ARG A 198 12.65 -22.80 25.24
C ARG A 198 11.60 -22.44 24.18
N LEU A 199 11.12 -21.21 24.18
CA LEU A 199 10.16 -20.74 23.18
C LEU A 199 10.82 -20.69 21.78
N TYR A 200 12.04 -20.17 21.70
CA TYR A 200 12.80 -20.11 20.47
C TYR A 200 12.96 -21.51 19.83
N LYS A 201 13.44 -22.48 20.60
CA LYS A 201 13.54 -23.87 20.15
C LYS A 201 12.18 -24.48 19.78
N ALA A 202 11.12 -24.16 20.52
CA ALA A 202 9.77 -24.62 20.21
C ALA A 202 9.25 -24.05 18.89
N VAL A 203 9.49 -22.76 18.63
CA VAL A 203 9.11 -22.10 17.36
C VAL A 203 9.86 -22.74 16.18
N CYS A 204 11.18 -22.88 16.27
CA CYS A 204 11.97 -23.50 15.21
C CYS A 204 11.54 -24.96 14.92
N ARG A 205 11.26 -25.74 15.97
CA ARG A 205 10.76 -27.14 15.80
C ARG A 205 9.35 -27.18 15.23
N ARG A 206 8.51 -26.22 15.58
CA ARG A 206 7.12 -26.14 15.10
C ARG A 206 7.06 -25.73 13.64
N TYR A 207 7.96 -24.85 13.19
CA TYR A 207 8.03 -24.33 11.83
C TYR A 207 9.38 -24.65 11.17
N PRO A 208 9.64 -25.94 10.86
CA PRO A 208 10.92 -26.36 10.28
C PRO A 208 11.14 -25.80 8.87
N TYR A 209 10.07 -25.39 8.17
CA TYR A 209 10.13 -24.81 6.83
C TYR A 209 9.28 -23.56 6.78
N ILE A 210 9.89 -22.48 6.30
CA ILE A 210 9.23 -21.18 6.08
C ILE A 210 9.51 -20.72 4.65
N LEU A 211 8.46 -20.35 3.93
CA LEU A 211 8.56 -19.63 2.66
C LEU A 211 8.14 -18.19 2.90
N VAL A 212 8.87 -17.22 2.35
CA VAL A 212 8.53 -15.79 2.41
C VAL A 212 8.36 -15.26 0.99
N ASP A 213 7.16 -14.85 0.65
CA ASP A 213 6.85 -14.18 -0.62
C ASP A 213 7.02 -12.67 -0.48
N GLU A 214 7.21 -11.99 -1.62
CA GLU A 214 7.55 -10.56 -1.70
C GLU A 214 8.76 -10.21 -0.82
N ALA A 215 9.78 -11.07 -0.85
CA ALA A 215 10.94 -10.99 0.03
C ALA A 215 11.80 -9.72 -0.17
N GLN A 216 11.58 -8.94 -1.24
CA GLN A 216 12.18 -7.62 -1.39
C GLN A 216 11.65 -6.60 -0.38
N ASP A 217 10.52 -6.89 0.28
CA ASP A 217 9.93 -6.03 1.31
C ASP A 217 10.40 -6.40 2.73
N ILE A 218 11.40 -7.26 2.85
CA ILE A 218 12.05 -7.58 4.12
C ILE A 218 12.86 -6.38 4.60
N GLY A 219 12.39 -5.74 5.68
CA GLY A 219 13.11 -4.68 6.38
C GLY A 219 14.09 -5.25 7.44
N PRO A 220 14.86 -4.39 8.13
CA PRO A 220 15.94 -4.79 9.04
C PRO A 220 15.50 -5.75 10.15
N LEU A 221 14.38 -5.47 10.83
CA LEU A 221 13.88 -6.33 11.91
C LEU A 221 13.38 -7.68 11.39
N HIS A 222 12.71 -7.70 10.25
CA HIS A 222 12.30 -8.96 9.63
C HIS A 222 13.51 -9.79 9.19
N GLY A 223 14.54 -9.15 8.62
CA GLY A 223 15.79 -9.81 8.24
C GLY A 223 16.51 -10.41 9.45
N HIS A 224 16.58 -9.67 10.56
CA HIS A 224 17.16 -10.17 11.80
C HIS A 224 16.39 -11.37 12.36
N LEU A 225 15.04 -11.31 12.36
CA LEU A 225 14.20 -12.45 12.75
C LEU A 225 14.48 -13.69 11.89
N ILE A 226 14.53 -13.53 10.56
CA ILE A 226 14.80 -14.63 9.64
C ILE A 226 16.17 -15.24 9.95
N SER A 227 17.18 -14.42 10.21
CA SER A 227 18.52 -14.89 10.59
C SER A 227 18.51 -15.71 11.89
N ILE A 228 17.77 -15.26 12.91
CA ILE A 228 17.58 -16.01 14.16
C ILE A 228 16.92 -17.37 13.90
N LEU A 229 15.85 -17.42 13.10
CA LEU A 229 15.14 -18.66 12.82
C LEU A 229 16.03 -19.66 12.04
N ILE A 230 16.84 -19.15 11.11
CA ILE A 230 17.84 -19.98 10.38
C ILE A 230 18.87 -20.56 11.35
N GLN A 231 19.41 -19.75 12.27
CA GLN A 231 20.34 -20.21 13.31
C GLN A 231 19.71 -21.30 14.20
N GLY A 232 18.39 -21.25 14.42
CA GLY A 232 17.64 -22.26 15.15
C GLY A 232 17.31 -23.53 14.35
N GLY A 233 17.78 -23.63 13.10
CA GLY A 233 17.59 -24.81 12.25
C GLY A 233 16.32 -24.77 11.38
N THR A 234 15.62 -23.64 11.30
CA THR A 234 14.50 -23.46 10.36
C THR A 234 15.04 -23.29 8.93
N SER A 235 14.55 -24.08 7.98
CA SER A 235 14.83 -23.89 6.56
C SER A 235 13.96 -22.76 6.02
N VAL A 236 14.58 -21.64 5.63
CA VAL A 236 13.84 -20.48 5.10
C VAL A 236 14.09 -20.35 3.61
N SER A 237 13.03 -20.23 2.82
CA SER A 237 13.09 -19.95 1.38
C SER A 237 12.47 -18.60 1.09
N LEU A 238 13.16 -17.79 0.27
CA LEU A 238 12.73 -16.45 -0.10
C LEU A 238 12.34 -16.41 -1.58
N ILE A 239 11.25 -15.72 -1.89
CA ILE A 239 10.78 -15.50 -3.25
C ILE A 239 10.51 -14.01 -3.41
N GLY A 240 11.11 -13.35 -4.42
CA GLY A 240 10.89 -11.93 -4.62
C GLY A 240 11.54 -11.37 -5.88
N ASP A 241 11.23 -10.11 -6.16
CA ASP A 241 11.87 -9.31 -7.20
C ASP A 241 12.68 -8.18 -6.55
N PRO A 242 14.01 -8.23 -6.51
CA PRO A 242 14.82 -7.24 -5.81
C PRO A 242 14.67 -5.81 -6.37
N ASN A 243 14.08 -5.65 -7.57
CA ASN A 243 13.83 -4.36 -8.21
C ASN A 243 12.45 -3.78 -7.86
N GLN A 244 11.61 -4.50 -7.10
CA GLN A 244 10.30 -4.05 -6.63
C GLN A 244 10.27 -3.65 -5.14
N GLY A 245 11.41 -3.53 -4.47
CA GLY A 245 11.50 -3.01 -3.10
C GLY A 245 11.27 -1.49 -3.10
N ILE A 246 10.08 -1.04 -2.72
CA ILE A 246 9.66 0.37 -2.75
C ILE A 246 9.27 0.91 -1.37
N TYR A 247 9.80 0.32 -0.32
CA TYR A 247 9.56 0.72 1.07
C TYR A 247 10.86 1.08 1.78
N ASP A 248 11.74 1.89 1.13
CA ASP A 248 13.03 2.31 1.69
C ASP A 248 12.87 3.06 3.01
N PHE A 249 11.77 3.80 3.18
CA PHE A 249 11.42 4.45 4.45
C PHE A 249 11.23 3.46 5.61
N ALA A 250 10.99 2.18 5.31
CA ALA A 250 10.95 1.07 6.26
C ALA A 250 12.21 0.20 6.20
N GLY A 251 13.25 0.63 5.47
CA GLY A 251 14.49 -0.11 5.26
C GLY A 251 14.35 -1.34 4.36
N ALA A 252 13.26 -1.44 3.60
CA ALA A 252 12.95 -2.56 2.71
C ALA A 252 13.23 -2.18 1.25
N ASP A 253 14.47 -2.35 0.82
CA ASP A 253 15.01 -1.92 -0.48
C ASP A 253 15.47 -3.08 -1.38
N GLY A 254 15.12 -4.31 -1.00
CA GLY A 254 15.53 -5.52 -1.70
C GLY A 254 16.97 -5.99 -1.42
N ARG A 255 17.75 -5.27 -0.60
CA ARG A 255 19.13 -5.68 -0.26
C ARG A 255 19.18 -7.02 0.45
N PHE A 256 18.28 -7.26 1.40
CA PHE A 256 18.25 -8.53 2.13
C PHE A 256 18.10 -9.72 1.17
N LEU A 257 17.16 -9.64 0.22
CA LEU A 257 16.95 -10.69 -0.78
C LEU A 257 18.20 -10.92 -1.65
N ARG A 258 18.88 -9.84 -2.09
CA ARG A 258 20.14 -9.96 -2.86
C ARG A 258 21.25 -10.62 -2.05
N GLN A 259 21.44 -10.18 -0.81
CA GLN A 259 22.45 -10.76 0.09
C GLN A 259 22.15 -12.23 0.37
N TYR A 260 20.88 -12.57 0.62
CA TYR A 260 20.46 -13.92 0.87
C TYR A 260 20.77 -14.85 -0.34
N SER A 261 20.57 -14.37 -1.56
CA SER A 261 20.86 -15.13 -2.78
C SER A 261 22.35 -15.46 -2.97
N MET A 262 23.24 -14.71 -2.31
CA MET A 262 24.70 -14.89 -2.36
C MET A 262 25.25 -15.67 -1.15
N THR A 263 24.39 -16.03 -0.19
CA THR A 263 24.80 -16.72 1.03
C THR A 263 25.18 -18.18 0.71
N SER A 264 26.28 -18.65 1.26
CA SER A 264 26.72 -20.03 1.10
C SER A 264 25.66 -21.01 1.63
N GLY A 265 25.41 -22.10 0.89
CA GLY A 265 24.40 -23.10 1.22
C GLY A 265 22.97 -22.73 0.77
N ILE A 266 22.75 -21.53 0.23
CA ILE A 266 21.48 -21.15 -0.36
C ILE A 266 21.46 -21.46 -1.85
N ARG A 267 20.50 -22.26 -2.29
CA ARG A 267 20.33 -22.55 -3.72
C ARG A 267 19.47 -21.46 -4.37
N THR A 268 20.04 -20.77 -5.35
CA THR A 268 19.34 -19.70 -6.06
C THR A 268 18.71 -20.22 -7.34
N PHE A 269 17.45 -19.83 -7.59
CA PHE A 269 16.68 -20.16 -8.78
C PHE A 269 16.15 -18.90 -9.45
N PRO A 270 16.20 -18.80 -10.78
CA PRO A 270 15.54 -17.76 -11.52
C PRO A 270 14.06 -18.09 -11.75
N LEU A 271 13.22 -17.05 -11.83
CA LEU A 271 11.90 -17.06 -12.45
C LEU A 271 11.88 -15.95 -13.49
N SER A 272 12.39 -16.23 -14.67
CA SER A 272 12.69 -15.25 -15.72
C SER A 272 11.59 -15.09 -16.76
N GLN A 273 10.57 -15.97 -16.78
CA GLN A 273 9.49 -15.92 -17.76
C GLN A 273 8.34 -15.03 -17.30
N ASN A 274 8.07 -13.95 -18.03
CA ASN A 274 6.96 -13.04 -17.74
C ASN A 274 5.69 -13.48 -18.49
N ARG A 275 4.64 -13.82 -17.72
CA ARG A 275 3.31 -14.23 -18.21
C ARG A 275 2.27 -13.11 -18.12
N ARG A 276 2.67 -11.92 -17.67
CA ARG A 276 1.78 -10.78 -17.44
C ARG A 276 1.71 -9.86 -18.63
N SER A 277 2.86 -9.37 -19.06
CA SER A 277 2.97 -8.24 -19.96
C SER A 277 3.35 -8.65 -21.39
N VAL A 278 3.01 -7.84 -22.35
CA VAL A 278 3.46 -7.97 -23.75
C VAL A 278 4.95 -7.64 -23.88
N SER A 279 5.61 -8.17 -24.90
CA SER A 279 7.07 -8.09 -25.10
C SER A 279 7.63 -6.67 -25.04
N SER A 280 6.97 -5.69 -25.66
CA SER A 280 7.46 -4.30 -25.68
C SER A 280 7.45 -3.63 -24.30
N ILE A 281 6.52 -3.99 -23.40
CA ILE A 281 6.52 -3.53 -22.00
C ILE A 281 7.64 -4.21 -21.21
N ILE A 282 7.87 -5.50 -21.47
CA ILE A 282 8.97 -6.26 -20.86
C ILE A 282 10.32 -5.65 -21.25
N GLU A 283 10.52 -5.31 -22.51
CA GLU A 283 11.75 -4.65 -23.00
C GLU A 283 12.04 -3.34 -22.27
N VAL A 284 11.00 -2.51 -22.04
CA VAL A 284 11.15 -1.28 -21.25
C VAL A 284 11.55 -1.61 -19.82
N ALA A 285 10.87 -2.56 -19.17
CA ALA A 285 11.17 -2.96 -17.82
C ALA A 285 12.60 -3.51 -17.68
N ASP A 286 13.04 -4.34 -18.63
CA ASP A 286 14.38 -4.90 -18.66
C ASP A 286 15.46 -3.83 -18.83
N ARG A 287 15.24 -2.83 -19.72
CA ARG A 287 16.16 -1.70 -19.88
C ARG A 287 16.23 -0.80 -18.64
N LEU A 288 15.15 -0.73 -17.85
CA LEU A 288 15.14 0.01 -16.58
C LEU A 288 15.85 -0.73 -15.45
N ALA A 289 15.71 -2.05 -15.40
CA ALA A 289 16.26 -2.87 -14.32
C ALA A 289 17.62 -3.51 -14.65
N GLY A 290 18.08 -3.45 -15.90
CA GLY A 290 19.28 -4.17 -16.34
C GLY A 290 19.11 -5.68 -16.33
N THR A 291 17.88 -6.16 -16.57
CA THR A 291 17.52 -7.59 -16.55
C THR A 291 17.29 -8.13 -17.96
N LYS A 292 17.10 -9.44 -18.06
CA LYS A 292 16.69 -10.09 -19.31
C LYS A 292 15.58 -11.07 -19.00
N THR A 293 14.37 -10.72 -19.43
CA THR A 293 13.14 -11.46 -19.14
C THR A 293 12.64 -12.16 -20.42
N THR A 294 12.14 -13.35 -20.30
CA THR A 294 11.55 -14.10 -21.42
C THR A 294 10.06 -13.79 -21.52
N PRO A 295 9.55 -13.20 -22.60
CA PRO A 295 8.14 -13.00 -22.79
C PRO A 295 7.44 -14.34 -23.04
N PHE A 296 6.24 -14.50 -22.49
CA PHE A 296 5.41 -15.70 -22.69
C PHE A 296 4.07 -15.37 -23.33
N ARG A 297 3.55 -14.16 -23.03
CA ARG A 297 2.22 -13.79 -23.40
C ARG A 297 2.16 -13.25 -24.83
N GLU A 298 1.27 -13.83 -25.64
CA GLU A 298 0.89 -13.24 -26.92
C GLU A 298 -0.01 -12.02 -26.69
N PRO A 299 0.18 -10.94 -27.46
CA PRO A 299 -0.68 -9.77 -27.35
C PRO A 299 -2.09 -10.08 -27.83
N ALA A 300 -3.08 -9.43 -27.22
CA ALA A 300 -4.45 -9.44 -27.74
C ALA A 300 -4.51 -8.63 -29.06
N ASP A 301 -5.55 -8.91 -29.87
CA ASP A 301 -5.82 -8.15 -31.09
C ASP A 301 -6.39 -6.75 -30.77
N ARG A 302 -5.59 -5.98 -30.03
CA ARG A 302 -5.83 -4.59 -29.64
C ARG A 302 -4.50 -3.83 -29.63
N LYS A 303 -4.54 -2.51 -29.72
CA LYS A 303 -3.31 -1.70 -29.60
C LYS A 303 -2.61 -2.00 -28.29
N HIS A 304 -1.36 -2.40 -28.36
CA HIS A 304 -0.56 -2.79 -27.20
C HIS A 304 0.85 -2.20 -27.30
N GLY A 305 1.54 -2.13 -26.17
CA GLY A 305 2.93 -1.68 -26.10
C GLY A 305 3.17 -0.59 -25.08
N ALA A 306 4.38 -0.02 -25.14
CA ALA A 306 4.83 1.04 -24.26
C ALA A 306 4.99 2.35 -25.02
N PHE A 307 4.23 3.36 -24.63
CA PHE A 307 4.21 4.66 -25.28
C PHE A 307 4.35 5.78 -24.26
N TYR A 308 4.73 6.98 -24.72
CA TYR A 308 4.61 8.19 -23.93
C TYR A 308 3.74 9.22 -24.64
N LEU A 309 3.05 10.04 -23.85
CA LEU A 309 2.24 11.15 -24.33
C LEU A 309 2.60 12.44 -23.58
N ARG A 310 2.57 13.56 -24.32
CA ARG A 310 2.89 14.88 -23.75
C ARG A 310 1.62 15.51 -23.17
N TYR A 311 1.69 15.96 -21.92
CA TYR A 311 0.56 16.60 -21.24
C TYR A 311 0.93 17.97 -20.66
N ASP A 312 -0.08 18.80 -20.45
CA ASP A 312 0.05 20.08 -19.77
C ASP A 312 -0.22 19.88 -18.27
N GLU A 313 0.75 20.26 -17.42
CA GLU A 313 0.63 20.10 -15.96
C GLU A 313 -0.47 20.99 -15.36
N THR A 314 -0.91 22.02 -16.09
CA THR A 314 -1.99 22.92 -15.69
C THR A 314 -3.37 22.46 -16.16
N ASP A 315 -3.44 21.49 -17.08
CA ASP A 315 -4.68 20.98 -17.66
C ASP A 315 -4.69 19.45 -17.66
N LEU A 316 -4.94 18.89 -16.48
CA LEU A 316 -5.05 17.43 -16.30
C LEU A 316 -6.38 16.89 -16.87
N ASP A 317 -7.40 17.73 -17.03
CA ASP A 317 -8.68 17.32 -17.61
C ASP A 317 -8.52 17.00 -19.10
N ALA A 318 -7.75 17.80 -19.83
CA ALA A 318 -7.38 17.47 -21.22
C ALA A 318 -6.60 16.16 -21.34
N LEU A 319 -5.71 15.88 -20.36
CA LEU A 319 -5.01 14.59 -20.32
C LEU A 319 -5.99 13.44 -20.13
N MET A 320 -6.91 13.55 -19.17
CA MET A 320 -7.90 12.50 -18.89
C MET A 320 -8.84 12.30 -20.08
N THR A 321 -9.29 13.37 -20.72
CA THR A 321 -10.11 13.31 -21.94
C THR A 321 -9.36 12.56 -23.06
N THR A 322 -8.07 12.89 -23.27
CA THR A 322 -7.22 12.21 -24.23
C THR A 322 -7.09 10.72 -23.88
N PHE A 323 -6.88 10.40 -22.61
CA PHE A 323 -6.75 9.01 -22.16
C PHE A 323 -8.04 8.21 -22.39
N VAL A 324 -9.22 8.78 -22.10
CA VAL A 324 -10.52 8.15 -22.39
C VAL A 324 -10.65 7.89 -23.89
N ALA A 325 -10.36 8.88 -24.74
CA ALA A 325 -10.40 8.71 -26.20
C ALA A 325 -9.45 7.59 -26.70
N ILE A 326 -8.25 7.48 -26.08
CA ILE A 326 -7.32 6.37 -26.37
C ILE A 326 -7.94 5.02 -26.01
N LEU A 327 -8.59 4.89 -24.86
CA LEU A 327 -9.23 3.65 -24.44
C LEU A 327 -10.34 3.24 -25.41
N GLU A 328 -11.22 4.17 -25.76
CA GLU A 328 -12.37 3.94 -26.66
C GLU A 328 -11.89 3.54 -28.06
N ALA A 329 -10.96 4.29 -28.64
CA ALA A 329 -10.40 4.01 -29.97
C ALA A 329 -9.74 2.63 -30.05
N ASN A 330 -9.22 2.11 -28.95
CA ASN A 330 -8.50 0.85 -28.89
C ASN A 330 -9.31 -0.29 -28.19
N LYS A 331 -10.61 -0.10 -27.99
CA LYS A 331 -11.54 -1.10 -27.46
C LYS A 331 -11.19 -1.59 -26.05
N TYR A 332 -10.67 -0.71 -25.19
CA TYR A 332 -10.46 -0.96 -23.76
C TYR A 332 -11.60 -0.36 -22.95
N ALA A 333 -12.16 -1.14 -22.04
CA ALA A 333 -13.15 -0.62 -21.12
C ALA A 333 -12.48 0.20 -20.00
N PRO A 334 -13.11 1.25 -19.47
CA PRO A 334 -12.55 2.08 -18.39
C PRO A 334 -12.10 1.29 -17.16
N HIS A 335 -12.83 0.23 -16.78
CA HIS A 335 -12.46 -0.63 -15.65
C HIS A 335 -11.20 -1.50 -15.91
N GLU A 336 -10.76 -1.62 -17.17
CA GLU A 336 -9.50 -2.27 -17.54
C GLU A 336 -8.30 -1.33 -17.40
N ALA A 337 -8.53 -0.04 -17.07
CA ALA A 337 -7.51 0.99 -17.03
C ALA A 337 -7.32 1.56 -15.62
N VAL A 338 -6.10 2.04 -15.35
CA VAL A 338 -5.76 2.78 -14.15
C VAL A 338 -4.81 3.92 -14.48
N VAL A 339 -5.00 5.06 -13.81
CA VAL A 339 -4.00 6.13 -13.74
C VAL A 339 -3.22 5.94 -12.45
N VAL A 340 -1.90 5.81 -12.55
CA VAL A 340 -1.03 5.67 -11.39
C VAL A 340 -0.15 6.90 -11.22
N CYS A 341 -0.07 7.39 -9.97
CA CYS A 341 0.71 8.55 -9.57
C CYS A 341 1.73 8.19 -8.48
N ARG A 342 2.80 8.99 -8.35
CA ARG A 342 3.79 8.82 -7.27
C ARG A 342 3.19 9.07 -5.88
N GLY A 343 2.34 10.08 -5.72
CA GLY A 343 1.81 10.52 -4.43
C GLY A 343 0.35 10.98 -4.47
N ASN A 344 -0.24 11.09 -3.30
CA ASN A 344 -1.65 11.49 -3.13
C ASN A 344 -1.94 12.90 -3.65
N SER A 345 -0.97 13.82 -3.62
CA SER A 345 -1.16 15.18 -4.15
C SER A 345 -1.53 15.21 -5.64
N SER A 346 -1.01 14.27 -6.43
CA SER A 346 -1.38 14.13 -7.85
C SER A 346 -2.75 13.49 -8.01
N ILE A 347 -3.10 12.53 -7.13
CA ILE A 347 -4.45 11.96 -7.08
C ILE A 347 -5.48 13.04 -6.73
N ASP A 348 -5.18 13.87 -5.71
CA ASP A 348 -6.08 14.96 -5.30
C ASP A 348 -6.30 15.98 -6.43
N LYS A 349 -5.27 16.26 -7.23
CA LYS A 349 -5.39 17.11 -8.42
C LYS A 349 -6.27 16.48 -9.51
N LEU A 350 -6.07 15.20 -9.80
CA LEU A 350 -6.89 14.46 -10.77
C LEU A 350 -8.32 14.25 -10.28
N ALA A 351 -8.50 13.95 -9.01
CA ALA A 351 -9.83 13.82 -8.40
C ALA A 351 -10.51 15.17 -8.19
N GLY A 352 -9.73 16.27 -8.21
CA GLY A 352 -10.22 17.65 -8.09
C GLY A 352 -10.51 18.34 -9.41
N GLY A 353 -10.09 17.72 -10.51
CA GLY A 353 -10.13 18.30 -11.86
C GLY A 353 -11.48 18.25 -12.58
N GLY A 354 -12.50 17.61 -12.04
CA GLY A 354 -13.88 17.87 -12.48
C GLY A 354 -14.27 19.31 -12.12
N SER A 355 -14.10 20.24 -13.06
CA SER A 355 -14.26 21.68 -12.86
C SER A 355 -15.67 22.11 -12.40
N ASP A 356 -16.64 21.21 -12.39
CA ASP A 356 -18.06 21.51 -12.18
C ASP A 356 -18.60 21.15 -10.80
N VAL A 357 -17.80 20.63 -9.87
CA VAL A 357 -18.27 20.12 -8.57
C VAL A 357 -17.94 21.05 -7.39
N GLY A 358 -17.44 22.28 -7.64
CA GLY A 358 -17.12 23.25 -6.60
C GLY A 358 -15.71 23.13 -6.02
N ARG A 359 -15.24 24.19 -5.34
CA ARG A 359 -13.92 24.28 -4.70
C ARG A 359 -14.00 24.21 -3.17
N GLY A 360 -12.90 23.88 -2.53
CA GLY A 360 -12.81 23.88 -1.06
C GLY A 360 -13.68 22.80 -0.41
N ALA A 361 -14.32 23.15 0.71
CA ALA A 361 -15.24 22.24 1.43
C ALA A 361 -16.51 21.95 0.61
N THR A 362 -16.94 22.90 -0.25
CA THR A 362 -18.09 22.73 -1.15
C THR A 362 -17.88 21.54 -2.07
N GLY A 363 -16.72 21.40 -2.71
CA GLY A 363 -16.42 20.30 -3.61
C GLY A 363 -16.46 18.93 -2.90
N TYR A 364 -15.97 18.84 -1.69
CA TYR A 364 -16.05 17.62 -0.91
C TYR A 364 -17.48 17.25 -0.52
N PHE A 365 -18.29 18.22 -0.08
CA PHE A 365 -19.71 17.98 0.23
C PHE A 365 -20.50 17.60 -1.02
N ALA A 366 -20.18 18.18 -2.16
CA ALA A 366 -20.83 17.84 -3.43
C ALA A 366 -20.55 16.39 -3.83
N ARG A 367 -19.29 15.96 -3.75
CA ARG A 367 -18.93 14.56 -3.98
C ARG A 367 -19.60 13.61 -2.99
N ALA A 368 -19.64 13.99 -1.71
CA ALA A 368 -20.36 13.21 -0.71
C ALA A 368 -21.84 13.05 -1.03
N ALA A 369 -22.50 14.13 -1.52
CA ALA A 369 -23.89 14.07 -1.96
C ALA A 369 -24.08 13.11 -3.15
N VAL A 370 -23.24 13.23 -4.18
CA VAL A 370 -23.31 12.38 -5.39
C VAL A 370 -23.09 10.92 -5.02
N LEU A 371 -22.05 10.59 -4.26
CA LEU A 371 -21.75 9.22 -3.84
C LEU A 371 -22.88 8.61 -3.01
N ARG A 372 -23.46 9.39 -2.09
CA ARG A 372 -24.62 8.95 -1.29
C ARG A 372 -25.84 8.68 -2.16
N ASP A 373 -26.20 9.62 -3.06
CA ASP A 373 -27.48 9.61 -3.77
C ASP A 373 -27.46 8.73 -5.02
N CYS A 374 -26.30 8.59 -5.67
CA CYS A 374 -26.17 7.91 -6.95
C CYS A 374 -25.60 6.48 -6.82
N SER A 375 -24.46 6.34 -6.15
CA SER A 375 -23.81 5.02 -6.05
C SER A 375 -24.20 4.25 -4.79
N GLY A 376 -24.81 4.90 -3.80
CA GLY A 376 -25.05 4.31 -2.49
C GLY A 376 -23.77 4.00 -1.70
N ASP A 377 -22.62 4.51 -2.17
CA ASP A 377 -21.33 4.34 -1.49
C ASP A 377 -21.20 5.32 -0.33
N ILE A 378 -21.91 4.98 0.74
CA ILE A 378 -21.96 5.81 1.95
C ILE A 378 -20.61 5.86 2.66
N ALA A 379 -19.75 4.83 2.51
CA ALA A 379 -18.43 4.80 3.14
C ALA A 379 -17.50 5.85 2.53
N THR A 380 -17.34 5.86 1.21
CA THR A 380 -16.54 6.86 0.49
C THR A 380 -17.16 8.25 0.59
N ALA A 381 -18.51 8.35 0.59
CA ALA A 381 -19.20 9.62 0.84
C ALA A 381 -18.84 10.20 2.22
N PHE A 382 -18.69 9.36 3.25
CA PHE A 382 -18.29 9.78 4.58
C PHE A 382 -16.84 10.28 4.61
N GLU A 383 -15.92 9.66 3.90
CA GLU A 383 -14.53 10.13 3.78
C GLU A 383 -14.46 11.55 3.17
N HIS A 384 -15.28 11.82 2.17
CA HIS A 384 -15.40 13.16 1.61
C HIS A 384 -16.04 14.15 2.60
N ALA A 385 -17.06 13.74 3.35
CA ALA A 385 -17.65 14.60 4.39
C ALA A 385 -16.64 14.91 5.50
N VAL A 386 -15.79 13.96 5.91
CA VAL A 386 -14.68 14.18 6.84
C VAL A 386 -13.68 15.19 6.26
N SER A 387 -13.31 15.05 4.99
CA SER A 387 -12.38 15.98 4.33
C SER A 387 -12.95 17.41 4.26
N ALA A 388 -14.26 17.54 4.07
CA ALA A 388 -14.95 18.83 4.08
C ALA A 388 -14.92 19.48 5.47
N ILE A 389 -15.28 18.72 6.52
CA ILE A 389 -15.38 19.28 7.87
C ILE A 389 -14.03 19.69 8.45
N LEU A 390 -12.97 18.94 8.18
CA LEU A 390 -11.61 19.28 8.61
C LEU A 390 -11.16 20.67 8.09
N ARG A 391 -11.64 21.10 6.92
CA ARG A 391 -11.36 22.43 6.36
C ARG A 391 -12.16 23.54 7.01
N LEU A 392 -13.19 23.21 7.78
CA LEU A 392 -14.09 24.16 8.42
C LEU A 392 -13.80 24.31 9.93
N LEU A 393 -13.01 23.41 10.51
CA LEU A 393 -12.59 23.47 11.90
C LEU A 393 -11.34 24.36 12.07
N ASN A 394 -11.19 24.93 13.26
CA ASN A 394 -10.03 25.72 13.64
C ASN A 394 -8.91 24.79 14.13
N SER A 395 -7.79 24.76 13.40
CA SER A 395 -6.60 23.96 13.75
C SER A 395 -6.93 22.53 14.22
N PRO A 396 -7.66 21.74 13.41
CA PRO A 396 -7.98 20.39 13.81
C PRO A 396 -6.70 19.57 13.99
N PRO A 397 -6.61 18.68 14.99
CA PRO A 397 -5.46 17.79 15.14
C PRO A 397 -5.21 16.98 13.86
N ASP A 398 -3.95 16.77 13.47
CA ASP A 398 -3.57 16.01 12.26
C ASP A 398 -4.16 14.59 12.24
N VAL A 399 -4.35 14.03 13.42
CA VAL A 399 -4.90 12.70 13.63
C VAL A 399 -6.43 12.63 13.49
N LEU A 400 -7.14 13.76 13.57
CA LEU A 400 -8.61 13.80 13.61
C LEU A 400 -9.26 13.12 12.39
N ARG A 401 -8.64 13.26 11.20
CA ARG A 401 -9.14 12.58 10.00
C ARG A 401 -9.20 11.05 10.19
N ARG A 402 -8.14 10.47 10.69
CA ARG A 402 -8.04 9.02 10.88
C ARG A 402 -9.01 8.55 11.96
N ASP A 403 -9.11 9.31 13.05
CA ASP A 403 -9.98 8.96 14.17
C ASP A 403 -11.46 9.04 13.79
N LEU A 404 -11.85 10.01 12.95
CA LEU A 404 -13.20 10.10 12.40
C LEU A 404 -13.54 8.92 11.47
N LEU A 405 -12.55 8.38 10.76
CA LEU A 405 -12.72 7.22 9.90
C LEU A 405 -12.67 5.90 10.67
N SER A 406 -12.10 5.90 11.88
CA SER A 406 -12.02 4.71 12.73
C SER A 406 -13.38 4.39 13.39
N THR A 407 -13.65 3.10 13.55
CA THR A 407 -14.81 2.62 14.32
C THR A 407 -14.61 2.72 15.83
N THR A 408 -13.37 2.92 16.28
CA THR A 408 -12.96 2.97 17.70
C THR A 408 -12.83 4.39 18.25
N ALA A 409 -13.36 5.40 17.55
CA ALA A 409 -13.35 6.78 18.03
C ALA A 409 -14.03 6.92 19.40
N GLU A 410 -13.43 7.70 20.31
CA GLU A 410 -13.93 7.94 21.66
C GLU A 410 -14.15 9.43 21.93
N GLY A 411 -14.83 9.76 23.01
CA GLY A 411 -15.03 11.12 23.48
C GLY A 411 -15.68 12.04 22.43
N ASP A 412 -15.10 13.25 22.29
CA ASP A 412 -15.57 14.29 21.35
C ASP A 412 -15.49 13.85 19.90
N THR A 413 -14.47 13.06 19.53
CA THR A 413 -14.31 12.52 18.19
C THR A 413 -15.44 11.55 17.84
N LYS A 414 -15.85 10.69 18.77
CA LYS A 414 -17.00 9.80 18.60
C LYS A 414 -18.30 10.60 18.43
N THR A 415 -18.45 11.67 19.19
CA THR A 415 -19.60 12.57 19.10
C THR A 415 -19.60 13.28 17.74
N LEU A 416 -18.48 13.88 17.33
CA LEU A 416 -18.33 14.51 16.03
C LEU A 416 -18.61 13.52 14.88
N ARG A 417 -18.05 12.32 14.95
CA ARG A 417 -18.30 11.26 13.97
C ARG A 417 -19.80 10.94 13.84
N ARG A 418 -20.50 10.78 14.96
CA ARG A 418 -21.93 10.47 14.97
C ARG A 418 -22.77 11.59 14.35
N ILE A 419 -22.51 12.86 14.69
CA ILE A 419 -23.27 13.97 14.14
C ILE A 419 -22.92 14.21 12.66
N LEU A 420 -21.68 13.93 12.23
CA LEU A 420 -21.29 14.01 10.82
C LEU A 420 -21.96 12.89 10.00
N TRP A 421 -22.10 11.68 10.53
CA TRP A 421 -22.90 10.63 9.91
C TRP A 421 -24.37 11.03 9.75
N GLY A 422 -24.95 11.65 10.77
CA GLY A 422 -26.32 12.20 10.69
C GLY A 422 -26.43 13.28 9.62
N PHE A 423 -25.45 14.19 9.53
CA PHE A 423 -25.41 15.25 8.53
C PHE A 423 -25.26 14.71 7.12
N LEU A 424 -24.47 13.67 6.90
CA LEU A 424 -24.32 13.02 5.61
C LEU A 424 -25.62 12.33 5.18
N ARG A 425 -26.23 11.53 6.06
CA ARG A 425 -27.35 10.64 5.71
C ARG A 425 -28.69 11.33 5.54
N SER A 426 -28.85 12.59 5.95
CA SER A 426 -30.11 13.31 5.90
C SER A 426 -30.14 14.35 4.78
N PRO A 427 -30.66 14.05 3.58
CA PRO A 427 -30.83 15.06 2.52
C PRO A 427 -31.76 16.21 2.92
N ALA A 428 -32.66 15.96 3.86
CA ALA A 428 -33.62 16.96 4.36
C ALA A 428 -33.00 17.97 5.34
N ALA A 429 -32.09 17.53 6.23
CA ALA A 429 -31.51 18.37 7.29
C ALA A 429 -29.96 18.51 7.20
N GLY A 430 -29.28 17.63 6.49
CA GLY A 430 -27.83 17.63 6.31
C GLY A 430 -27.39 18.06 4.92
N ILE A 431 -26.46 17.30 4.32
CA ILE A 431 -25.99 17.58 2.96
C ILE A 431 -27.17 17.47 1.99
N PRO A 432 -27.50 18.53 1.22
CA PRO A 432 -28.69 18.54 0.37
C PRO A 432 -28.64 17.46 -0.73
N ASP A 433 -29.80 17.13 -1.29
CA ASP A 433 -29.93 16.18 -2.40
C ASP A 433 -29.14 16.67 -3.64
N SER A 434 -28.36 15.79 -4.23
CA SER A 434 -27.52 16.07 -5.41
C SER A 434 -28.32 16.43 -6.68
N LYS A 435 -29.61 16.14 -6.73
CA LYS A 435 -30.52 16.48 -7.83
C LYS A 435 -30.91 17.95 -7.87
N LEU A 436 -30.61 18.71 -6.83
CA LEU A 436 -30.92 20.16 -6.82
C LEU A 436 -29.95 20.91 -7.73
N ALA A 437 -30.43 21.97 -8.39
CA ALA A 437 -29.59 22.90 -9.14
C ALA A 437 -28.44 23.40 -8.26
N ALA A 438 -27.20 23.10 -8.67
CA ALA A 438 -26.04 23.13 -7.77
C ALA A 438 -25.75 24.55 -7.26
N ARG A 439 -25.74 25.53 -8.15
CA ARG A 439 -25.41 26.92 -7.81
C ARG A 439 -26.56 27.66 -7.12
N SER A 440 -27.78 27.55 -7.67
CA SER A 440 -28.92 28.35 -7.24
C SER A 440 -29.70 27.78 -6.06
N LYS A 441 -29.71 26.42 -5.87
CA LYS A 441 -30.52 25.77 -4.84
C LYS A 441 -29.67 24.96 -3.86
N TRP A 442 -28.79 24.10 -4.37
CA TRP A 442 -28.00 23.18 -3.55
C TRP A 442 -27.00 23.93 -2.65
N HIS A 443 -26.18 24.79 -3.22
CA HIS A 443 -25.14 25.52 -2.47
C HIS A 443 -25.71 26.48 -1.40
N PRO A 444 -26.72 27.33 -1.65
CA PRO A 444 -27.30 28.16 -0.61
C PRO A 444 -27.89 27.34 0.54
N THR A 445 -28.54 26.22 0.23
CA THR A 445 -29.07 25.27 1.22
C THR A 445 -27.96 24.64 2.03
N LEU A 446 -26.88 24.14 1.37
CA LEU A 446 -25.70 23.60 2.03
C LEU A 446 -25.09 24.64 2.99
N LYS A 447 -24.82 25.84 2.53
CA LYS A 447 -24.19 26.92 3.32
C LYS A 447 -24.98 27.23 4.59
N LYS A 448 -26.31 27.34 4.48
CA LYS A 448 -27.20 27.52 5.63
C LYS A 448 -27.10 26.35 6.62
N ARG A 449 -27.13 25.13 6.13
CA ARG A 449 -27.09 23.91 6.96
C ARG A 449 -25.72 23.67 7.59
N VAL A 450 -24.62 23.94 6.87
CA VAL A 450 -23.27 23.89 7.40
C VAL A 450 -23.10 24.86 8.57
N ARG A 451 -23.66 26.07 8.50
CA ARG A 451 -23.64 27.01 9.63
C ARG A 451 -24.28 26.42 10.89
N ILE A 452 -25.46 25.82 10.74
CA ILE A 452 -26.20 25.17 11.85
C ILE A 452 -25.39 23.95 12.38
N PHE A 453 -24.83 23.17 11.46
CA PHE A 453 -24.03 21.98 11.77
C PHE A 453 -22.78 22.34 12.57
N LEU A 454 -22.03 23.37 12.17
CA LEU A 454 -20.85 23.86 12.89
C LEU A 454 -21.22 24.36 14.30
N ALA A 455 -22.35 25.08 14.47
CA ALA A 455 -22.82 25.44 15.81
C ALA A 455 -23.18 24.23 16.67
N SER A 456 -23.70 23.14 16.06
CA SER A 456 -23.97 21.89 16.77
C SER A 456 -22.69 21.17 17.19
N ILE A 457 -21.62 21.27 16.40
CA ILE A 457 -20.30 20.74 16.77
C ILE A 457 -19.77 21.48 18.01
N GLU A 458 -19.74 22.80 17.97
CA GLU A 458 -19.26 23.64 19.09
C GLU A 458 -20.03 23.40 20.38
N ALA A 459 -21.34 23.16 20.27
CA ALA A 459 -22.20 22.92 21.43
C ALA A 459 -22.00 21.50 22.05
N LYS A 460 -21.48 20.53 21.29
CA LYS A 460 -21.44 19.13 21.71
C LYS A 460 -20.03 18.55 21.82
N THR A 461 -19.02 19.29 21.38
CA THR A 461 -17.63 18.86 21.37
C THR A 461 -16.71 20.03 21.68
N SER A 462 -15.44 19.75 21.94
CA SER A 462 -14.39 20.77 22.09
C SER A 462 -13.89 21.38 20.76
N TYR A 463 -14.36 20.88 19.63
CA TYR A 463 -13.93 21.38 18.31
C TYR A 463 -14.62 22.69 17.97
N LEU A 464 -13.81 23.71 17.63
CA LEU A 464 -14.29 25.03 17.23
C LEU A 464 -14.24 25.17 15.71
N ARG A 465 -15.18 25.92 15.14
CA ARG A 465 -15.14 26.29 13.72
C ARG A 465 -14.04 27.32 13.46
N SER A 466 -13.47 27.28 12.26
CA SER A 466 -12.57 28.32 11.77
C SER A 466 -13.32 29.68 11.65
N ALA A 467 -12.67 30.78 12.03
CA ALA A 467 -13.22 32.11 11.84
C ALA A 467 -13.62 32.39 10.38
N ASN A 468 -12.85 31.85 9.44
CA ASN A 468 -13.03 32.01 8.00
C ASN A 468 -13.73 30.81 7.32
N TRP A 469 -14.48 29.99 8.07
CA TRP A 469 -15.14 28.81 7.53
C TRP A 469 -15.98 29.09 6.27
N ALA A 470 -16.64 30.23 6.21
CA ALA A 470 -17.51 30.63 5.11
C ALA A 470 -16.77 30.81 3.78
N ASN A 471 -15.45 31.13 3.83
CA ASN A 471 -14.58 31.24 2.66
C ASN A 471 -14.23 29.87 2.07
N ASN A 472 -14.37 28.80 2.83
CA ASN A 472 -14.19 27.42 2.38
C ASN A 472 -15.48 26.80 1.82
N VAL A 473 -16.65 27.46 2.01
CA VAL A 473 -17.95 27.05 1.47
C VAL A 473 -18.37 28.04 0.39
N THR A 474 -17.71 27.97 -0.74
CA THR A 474 -17.89 28.93 -1.86
C THR A 474 -18.70 28.32 -2.99
N VAL A 475 -19.33 29.19 -3.80
CA VAL A 475 -20.05 28.80 -5.01
C VAL A 475 -19.14 28.64 -6.22
N THR A 476 -17.85 28.94 -6.06
CA THR A 476 -16.85 28.89 -7.14
C THR A 476 -16.71 27.49 -7.71
N GLY A 477 -16.78 27.34 -9.01
CA GLY A 477 -16.69 26.05 -9.70
C GLY A 477 -17.99 25.24 -9.64
N LEU A 478 -19.16 25.86 -9.38
CA LEU A 478 -20.46 25.23 -9.52
C LEU A 478 -21.19 25.83 -10.72
N SER A 479 -21.62 25.01 -11.64
CA SER A 479 -22.61 25.32 -12.66
C SER A 479 -24.01 25.32 -12.02
N ASP A 480 -25.05 25.72 -12.75
CA ASP A 480 -26.43 25.63 -12.24
C ASP A 480 -27.11 24.28 -12.61
N ALA A 481 -26.38 23.37 -13.26
CA ALA A 481 -26.85 22.01 -13.44
C ALA A 481 -26.93 21.28 -12.09
N PRO A 482 -27.80 20.26 -11.92
CA PRO A 482 -27.75 19.36 -10.79
C PRO A 482 -26.34 18.74 -10.64
N LEU A 483 -25.90 18.51 -9.40
CA LEU A 483 -24.65 17.78 -9.16
C LEU A 483 -24.71 16.36 -9.71
N TRP A 484 -25.90 15.80 -9.76
CA TRP A 484 -26.21 14.51 -10.36
C TRP A 484 -26.88 14.75 -11.73
N GLN A 485 -26.15 14.45 -12.78
CA GLN A 485 -26.69 14.20 -14.11
C GLN A 485 -26.75 12.69 -14.31
N ASP A 486 -27.74 12.18 -15.08
CA ASP A 486 -27.91 10.72 -15.30
C ASP A 486 -26.63 10.05 -15.82
N ASP A 487 -25.75 10.79 -16.49
CA ASP A 487 -24.43 10.35 -16.95
C ASP A 487 -23.37 10.28 -15.82
N LEU A 488 -23.55 10.97 -14.70
CA LEU A 488 -22.66 10.92 -13.52
C LEU A 488 -23.17 9.97 -12.42
N GLY A 489 -24.41 9.53 -12.50
CA GLY A 489 -25.10 8.73 -11.47
C GLY A 489 -25.10 7.23 -11.71
N ARG A 490 -24.69 6.77 -12.88
CA ARG A 490 -24.33 5.36 -13.02
C ARG A 490 -23.08 5.14 -12.16
N LYS A 491 -23.03 4.01 -11.42
CA LYS A 491 -21.79 3.29 -11.27
C LYS A 491 -21.35 3.01 -12.69
N ASP A 492 -20.82 4.01 -13.31
CA ASP A 492 -20.17 3.79 -14.54
C ASP A 492 -19.01 2.87 -14.19
N SER A 493 -19.09 1.65 -14.65
CA SER A 493 -17.96 0.87 -15.12
C SER A 493 -17.02 1.74 -15.99
N SER A 494 -17.31 3.00 -16.20
CA SER A 494 -16.62 4.01 -16.98
C SER A 494 -15.65 4.90 -16.16
N ALA A 495 -15.75 4.96 -14.84
CA ALA A 495 -14.80 5.73 -14.05
C ALA A 495 -13.44 5.04 -14.01
N ILE A 496 -12.45 5.64 -14.65
CA ILE A 496 -11.07 5.15 -14.61
C ILE A 496 -10.54 5.31 -13.18
N ARG A 497 -10.06 4.20 -12.61
CA ARG A 497 -9.44 4.18 -11.29
C ARG A 497 -8.16 5.04 -11.28
N VAL A 498 -8.00 5.86 -10.25
CA VAL A 498 -6.78 6.65 -10.00
C VAL A 498 -6.19 6.21 -8.67
N ASP A 499 -4.92 5.83 -8.64
CA ASP A 499 -4.27 5.33 -7.42
C ASP A 499 -2.77 5.67 -7.37
N THR A 500 -2.14 5.45 -6.20
CA THR A 500 -0.68 5.50 -6.11
C THR A 500 -0.05 4.20 -6.61
N VAL A 501 1.21 4.28 -7.06
CA VAL A 501 2.01 3.10 -7.43
C VAL A 501 2.06 2.07 -6.31
N HIS A 502 2.13 2.51 -5.04
CA HIS A 502 2.14 1.63 -3.87
C HIS A 502 0.87 0.81 -3.71
N LYS A 503 -0.30 1.39 -3.98
CA LYS A 503 -1.58 0.69 -3.87
C LYS A 503 -1.81 -0.35 -4.96
N VAL A 504 -1.31 -0.11 -6.17
CA VAL A 504 -1.43 -1.05 -7.29
C VAL A 504 -0.31 -2.09 -7.33
N LYS A 505 0.62 -2.06 -6.37
CA LYS A 505 1.70 -3.06 -6.28
C LYS A 505 1.09 -4.47 -6.18
N GLY A 506 1.66 -5.43 -6.93
CA GLY A 506 1.15 -6.80 -7.02
C GLY A 506 0.12 -7.03 -8.14
N GLU A 507 -0.64 -6.01 -8.54
CA GLU A 507 -1.67 -6.14 -9.57
C GLU A 507 -1.08 -6.28 -10.98
N GLY A 508 -1.89 -6.83 -11.90
CA GLY A 508 -1.65 -6.82 -13.34
C GLY A 508 -2.85 -6.23 -14.05
N ILE A 509 -2.68 -5.06 -14.67
CA ILE A 509 -3.75 -4.21 -15.19
C ILE A 509 -3.62 -4.10 -16.70
N PRO A 510 -4.69 -4.29 -17.48
CA PRO A 510 -4.60 -4.22 -18.94
C PRO A 510 -3.99 -2.92 -19.45
N VAL A 511 -4.46 -1.76 -18.97
CA VAL A 511 -3.99 -0.44 -19.38
C VAL A 511 -3.53 0.38 -18.20
N VAL A 512 -2.32 0.90 -18.25
CA VAL A 512 -1.76 1.79 -17.21
C VAL A 512 -1.33 3.11 -17.85
N LEU A 513 -1.85 4.21 -17.31
CA LEU A 513 -1.28 5.54 -17.51
C LEU A 513 -0.46 5.90 -16.26
N TYR A 514 0.87 5.93 -16.39
CA TYR A 514 1.74 6.43 -15.33
C TYR A 514 1.91 7.94 -15.49
N LEU A 515 1.23 8.69 -14.62
CA LEU A 515 1.34 10.14 -14.57
C LEU A 515 2.57 10.53 -13.74
N ALA A 516 3.63 10.95 -14.41
CA ALA A 516 4.91 11.26 -13.79
C ALA A 516 5.28 12.74 -13.99
N GLN A 517 5.89 13.34 -12.97
CA GLN A 517 6.53 14.65 -13.09
C GLN A 517 7.92 14.50 -13.72
N THR A 518 8.51 15.59 -14.19
CA THR A 518 9.87 15.56 -14.80
C THR A 518 10.93 14.99 -13.84
N SER A 519 10.80 15.26 -12.53
CA SER A 519 11.67 14.69 -11.49
C SER A 519 11.54 13.17 -11.40
N ASP A 520 10.33 12.65 -11.44
CA ASP A 520 10.05 11.21 -11.37
C ASP A 520 10.59 10.49 -12.60
N ILE A 521 10.42 11.11 -13.78
CA ILE A 521 10.95 10.58 -15.04
C ILE A 521 12.48 10.53 -15.03
N ASN A 522 13.14 11.59 -14.56
CA ASN A 522 14.60 11.60 -14.46
C ASN A 522 15.12 10.47 -13.57
N LYS A 523 14.43 10.17 -12.47
CA LYS A 523 14.78 9.07 -11.57
C LYS A 523 14.44 7.70 -12.15
N LEU A 524 13.30 7.57 -12.83
CA LEU A 524 12.97 6.38 -13.61
C LEU A 524 14.07 6.04 -14.62
N LEU A 525 14.59 7.03 -15.33
CA LEU A 525 15.65 6.86 -16.35
C LEU A 525 17.00 6.44 -15.74
N GLN A 526 17.24 6.70 -14.45
CA GLN A 526 18.40 6.19 -13.73
C GLN A 526 18.29 4.68 -13.42
N GLY A 527 17.12 4.10 -13.63
CA GLY A 527 16.85 2.68 -13.41
C GLY A 527 16.48 2.33 -11.96
N ALA A 528 16.37 1.04 -11.66
CA ALA A 528 15.91 0.51 -10.37
C ALA A 528 16.95 0.61 -9.23
N THR A 529 17.95 1.48 -9.34
CA THR A 529 19.02 1.65 -8.33
C THR A 529 18.61 2.52 -7.16
N SER A 530 17.66 3.43 -7.35
CA SER A 530 17.08 4.30 -6.31
C SER A 530 15.65 3.89 -5.98
N GLU A 531 15.11 4.32 -4.84
CA GLU A 531 13.71 4.07 -4.45
C GLU A 531 12.75 4.59 -5.51
N GLU A 532 12.92 5.83 -5.94
CA GLU A 532 12.04 6.43 -6.94
C GLU A 532 12.16 5.75 -8.31
N GLY A 533 13.35 5.29 -8.68
CA GLY A 533 13.54 4.48 -9.88
C GLY A 533 12.79 3.15 -9.79
N ARG A 534 12.83 2.49 -8.62
CA ARG A 534 12.06 1.26 -8.37
C ARG A 534 10.56 1.52 -8.35
N ILE A 535 10.09 2.66 -7.82
CA ILE A 535 8.68 3.05 -7.88
C ILE A 535 8.22 3.18 -9.33
N GLY A 536 8.99 3.86 -10.17
CA GLY A 536 8.71 3.94 -11.60
C GLY A 536 8.73 2.58 -12.29
N TYR A 537 9.69 1.72 -11.95
CA TYR A 537 9.76 0.34 -12.44
C TYR A 537 8.51 -0.47 -12.04
N VAL A 538 8.05 -0.33 -10.80
CA VAL A 538 6.80 -0.97 -10.36
C VAL A 538 5.62 -0.47 -11.17
N ALA A 539 5.50 0.84 -11.43
CA ALA A 539 4.42 1.39 -12.26
C ALA A 539 4.41 0.78 -13.66
N VAL A 540 5.57 0.73 -14.33
CA VAL A 540 5.75 0.12 -15.66
C VAL A 540 5.30 -1.35 -15.66
N THR A 541 5.73 -2.12 -14.67
CA THR A 541 5.47 -3.56 -14.58
C THR A 541 4.04 -3.92 -14.15
N ARG A 542 3.18 -2.94 -13.90
CA ARG A 542 1.73 -3.18 -13.69
C ARG A 542 0.99 -3.42 -14.99
N ALA A 543 1.42 -2.79 -16.08
CA ALA A 543 0.75 -2.88 -17.36
C ALA A 543 0.87 -4.27 -17.99
N ARG A 544 -0.25 -4.75 -18.53
CA ARG A 544 -0.33 -6.03 -19.25
C ARG A 544 -0.22 -5.82 -20.76
N ASP A 545 -1.06 -4.93 -21.29
CA ASP A 545 -1.24 -4.74 -22.72
C ASP A 545 -0.75 -3.36 -23.18
N LEU A 546 -1.19 -2.29 -22.54
CA LEU A 546 -0.88 -0.92 -22.94
C LEU A 546 -0.32 -0.12 -21.75
N LEU A 547 0.86 0.41 -21.93
CA LEU A 547 1.52 1.32 -21.00
C LEU A 547 1.65 2.70 -21.65
N LEU A 548 1.13 3.71 -20.97
CA LEU A 548 1.29 5.10 -21.33
C LEU A 548 2.08 5.83 -20.23
N LEU A 549 3.17 6.47 -20.57
CA LEU A 549 3.90 7.37 -19.69
C LEU A 549 3.47 8.81 -19.99
N GLY A 550 2.81 9.45 -19.02
CA GLY A 550 2.50 10.87 -19.09
C GLY A 550 3.77 11.69 -18.86
N VAL A 551 4.14 12.52 -19.82
CA VAL A 551 5.35 13.35 -19.80
C VAL A 551 4.96 14.82 -19.89
N PRO A 552 5.35 15.67 -18.92
CA PRO A 552 5.07 17.11 -19.00
C PRO A 552 5.54 17.75 -20.30
N LYS A 553 4.76 18.67 -20.86
CA LYS A 553 5.19 19.46 -22.03
C LYS A 553 6.44 20.28 -21.76
N THR A 554 6.69 20.60 -20.48
CA THR A 554 7.88 21.32 -20.01
C THR A 554 9.17 20.47 -20.06
N ALA A 555 9.04 19.14 -20.17
CA ALA A 555 10.20 18.23 -20.23
C ALA A 555 11.06 18.50 -21.48
N LYS A 556 12.38 18.67 -21.25
CA LYS A 556 13.35 19.03 -22.28
C LYS A 556 13.74 17.83 -23.15
N LYS A 557 14.28 18.11 -24.33
CA LYS A 557 14.73 17.10 -25.32
C LYS A 557 15.61 15.96 -24.76
N PRO A 558 16.57 16.19 -23.83
CA PRO A 558 17.35 15.10 -23.24
C PRO A 558 16.49 14.06 -22.48
N VAL A 559 15.42 14.50 -21.81
CA VAL A 559 14.49 13.60 -21.12
C VAL A 559 13.73 12.74 -22.13
N LEU A 560 13.26 13.34 -23.22
CA LEU A 560 12.56 12.61 -24.29
C LEU A 560 13.46 11.56 -24.94
N ASN A 561 14.68 11.94 -25.28
CA ASN A 561 15.67 11.00 -25.83
C ASN A 561 15.95 9.85 -24.85
N GLY A 562 16.01 10.14 -23.54
CA GLY A 562 16.16 9.13 -22.48
C GLY A 562 14.97 8.15 -22.44
N ILE A 563 13.75 8.65 -22.57
CA ILE A 563 12.52 7.83 -22.59
C ILE A 563 12.53 6.91 -23.83
N GLU A 564 12.86 7.45 -25.00
CA GLU A 564 12.93 6.69 -26.26
C GLU A 564 14.04 5.64 -26.21
N ALA A 565 15.20 5.97 -25.64
CA ALA A 565 16.29 5.02 -25.42
C ALA A 565 15.89 3.84 -24.51
N ARG A 566 14.93 4.02 -23.60
CA ARG A 566 14.36 2.95 -22.78
C ARG A 566 13.28 2.14 -23.51
N GLY A 567 12.90 2.51 -24.74
CA GLY A 567 12.00 1.73 -25.58
C GLY A 567 10.56 2.25 -25.62
N PHE A 568 10.26 3.36 -25.00
CA PHE A 568 8.98 4.02 -25.17
C PHE A 568 8.89 4.68 -26.56
N LYS A 569 7.71 4.62 -27.17
CA LYS A 569 7.41 5.29 -28.43
C LYS A 569 6.49 6.48 -28.20
N LEU A 570 6.63 7.54 -29.00
CA LEU A 570 5.66 8.63 -28.93
C LEU A 570 4.27 8.09 -29.33
N TRP A 571 3.26 8.40 -28.54
CA TRP A 571 1.88 8.12 -28.93
C TRP A 571 1.48 9.07 -30.05
N THR A 572 1.17 8.50 -31.19
CA THR A 572 0.56 9.20 -32.34
C THR A 572 -0.87 8.67 -32.48
N ALA A 573 -1.83 9.62 -32.52
CA ALA A 573 -3.25 9.31 -32.64
C ALA A 573 -3.57 8.59 -33.95
#